data_43e4453282686dc6daf05e10ce050ae5
#
_entry.id   43e4453282686dc6daf05e10ce050ae5
#
_cell.length_a   1.000
_cell.length_b   1.000
_cell.length_c   1.000
_cell.angle_alpha   90.00
_cell.angle_beta   90.00
_cell.angle_gamma   90.00
#
_symmetry.space_group_name_H-M   'P 1'
#
loop_
_entity.id
_entity.type
_entity.pdbx_description
1 polymer ?
#
loop_
_entity_poly.entity_id
_entity_poly.type
_entity_poly.pdbx_seq_one_letter_code
_entity_poly.pdbx_strand_id
1 'polypeptide(L)'
;MKRRLIPALATLALCASCVTHSKFEAPVLQRDIDLDAAVDKSEWHVLYATPDANGKPYRIPAIATAANGHIFGIADNRPCGNDIGYGEVDIKCRISTDHGATWSDEFFVANGKGGDINEMSTGFGDAAIVADAKRDKLLVMMVCGRTVCWHGRWTPEKSATDAAVNRVARVYATYNKKTKQWEWTEPEEVTNDIYSLFLDENGAPTVSSLFIGSGKICQSRVVKKGDYYRLYCSMWTRDGGNRVIYSDDFGASWQVLGTIADRPAPLGDEPKCEELPDGTVVLSSRMGGGRYFNLFTYNDDTYTTGSWGTAVASNSVSGGLTFGGNSTNGEIMLVHAVRKSDGERCDLMLQSVPTGNGRSEVSIFYKEMEYGADGVNEYTPTTFAQGWTKGMQVSDCGSAYSTMTLQRDGRVAFLYEEEPGWYNIVYAPLSIEAITGGVYALDVKRKKR
;
A
#
# COMPACT_ATOMS: atom_id res chain seq x y z
N MET A 1 67.19 -32.77 -31.13
CA MET A 1 65.92 -31.99 -31.33
C MET A 1 64.89 -32.40 -30.29
N LYS A 2 64.75 -31.63 -29.22
CA LYS A 2 63.75 -31.89 -28.15
C LYS A 2 62.57 -30.98 -28.37
N ARG A 3 61.39 -31.54 -28.69
CA ARG A 3 60.14 -30.82 -28.76
C ARG A 3 59.59 -30.61 -27.34
N ARG A 4 59.47 -29.36 -26.96
CA ARG A 4 58.73 -28.97 -25.74
C ARG A 4 57.23 -28.95 -26.04
N LEU A 5 56.47 -29.75 -25.28
CA LEU A 5 55.04 -29.63 -25.18
C LEU A 5 54.71 -28.42 -24.28
N ILE A 6 53.85 -27.55 -24.77
CA ILE A 6 53.26 -26.46 -24.01
C ILE A 6 51.92 -27.01 -23.51
N PRO A 7 51.62 -26.96 -22.19
CA PRO A 7 50.27 -27.30 -21.72
C PRO A 7 49.34 -26.14 -21.99
N ALA A 8 48.24 -26.42 -22.66
CA ALA A 8 47.14 -25.49 -22.80
C ALA A 8 46.49 -25.28 -21.41
N LEU A 9 46.55 -24.08 -20.87
CA LEU A 9 45.76 -23.63 -19.73
C LEU A 9 44.32 -23.47 -20.21
N ALA A 10 43.46 -24.36 -19.80
CA ALA A 10 41.99 -24.16 -19.90
C ALA A 10 41.60 -23.12 -18.84
N THR A 11 41.32 -21.91 -19.28
CA THR A 11 40.71 -20.88 -18.43
C THR A 11 39.26 -21.27 -18.24
N LEU A 12 38.91 -21.84 -17.08
CA LEU A 12 37.54 -21.92 -16.62
C LEU A 12 37.09 -20.47 -16.38
N ALA A 13 36.28 -19.93 -17.26
CA ALA A 13 35.48 -18.77 -16.98
C ALA A 13 34.42 -19.19 -15.94
N LEU A 14 34.69 -18.92 -14.67
CA LEU A 14 33.62 -18.86 -13.70
C LEU A 14 32.73 -17.69 -14.12
N CYS A 15 31.61 -17.99 -14.71
CA CYS A 15 30.46 -17.07 -14.72
C CYS A 15 30.01 -16.90 -13.26
N ALA A 16 30.64 -15.96 -12.58
CA ALA A 16 30.01 -15.40 -11.37
C ALA A 16 28.79 -14.64 -11.85
N SER A 17 27.65 -15.29 -11.87
CA SER A 17 26.37 -14.58 -11.82
C SER A 17 26.33 -13.90 -10.45
N CYS A 18 26.88 -12.69 -10.36
CA CYS A 18 26.60 -11.80 -9.26
C CYS A 18 25.14 -11.38 -9.40
N VAL A 19 24.25 -12.22 -8.92
CA VAL A 19 22.90 -11.77 -8.59
C VAL A 19 23.08 -10.77 -7.45
N THR A 20 22.95 -9.51 -7.77
CA THR A 20 22.94 -8.44 -6.77
C THR A 20 21.67 -8.62 -5.95
N HIS A 21 21.84 -9.24 -4.79
CA HIS A 21 20.76 -9.41 -3.85
C HIS A 21 20.23 -8.05 -3.40
N SER A 22 18.91 -7.94 -3.33
CA SER A 22 18.20 -6.80 -2.77
C SER A 22 18.91 -6.26 -1.52
N LYS A 23 19.06 -4.92 -1.42
CA LYS A 23 19.56 -4.22 -0.23
C LYS A 23 18.66 -4.43 0.99
N PHE A 24 17.46 -4.99 0.78
CA PHE A 24 16.51 -5.25 1.86
C PHE A 24 16.93 -6.46 2.68
N GLU A 25 16.70 -6.37 3.97
CA GLU A 25 16.93 -7.50 4.86
C GLU A 25 15.73 -8.44 4.86
N ALA A 26 15.96 -9.72 4.61
CA ALA A 26 14.95 -10.75 4.78
C ALA A 26 14.38 -10.70 6.22
N PRO A 27 13.06 -10.87 6.40
CA PRO A 27 12.43 -10.77 7.72
C PRO A 27 12.91 -11.88 8.66
N VAL A 28 13.09 -11.53 9.93
CA VAL A 28 13.28 -12.51 11.00
C VAL A 28 11.89 -12.85 11.54
N LEU A 29 11.49 -14.11 11.38
CA LEU A 29 10.18 -14.56 11.86
C LEU A 29 10.12 -14.55 13.38
N GLN A 30 8.99 -14.09 13.91
CA GLN A 30 8.70 -14.12 15.35
C GLN A 30 8.06 -15.46 15.78
N ARG A 31 7.41 -16.15 14.85
CA ARG A 31 6.77 -17.45 15.04
C ARG A 31 7.30 -18.43 14.00
N ASP A 32 7.55 -19.66 14.38
CA ASP A 32 7.90 -20.75 13.48
C ASP A 32 6.61 -21.46 13.05
N ILE A 33 6.25 -21.32 11.78
CA ILE A 33 5.07 -21.95 11.16
C ILE A 33 5.47 -22.63 9.87
N ASP A 34 4.68 -23.57 9.42
CA ASP A 34 4.83 -24.21 8.12
C ASP A 34 4.22 -23.31 7.03
N LEU A 35 5.08 -22.58 6.32
CA LEU A 35 4.65 -21.71 5.21
C LEU A 35 4.28 -22.48 3.94
N ASP A 36 4.69 -23.76 3.82
CA ASP A 36 4.30 -24.65 2.72
C ASP A 36 2.90 -25.30 2.94
N ALA A 37 2.34 -25.16 4.14
CA ALA A 37 1.01 -25.70 4.44
C ALA A 37 -0.07 -25.13 3.51
N ALA A 38 -1.05 -25.97 3.17
CA ALA A 38 -2.22 -25.52 2.43
C ALA A 38 -2.97 -24.42 3.21
N VAL A 39 -3.63 -23.53 2.45
CA VAL A 39 -4.44 -22.47 3.08
C VAL A 39 -5.56 -23.08 3.89
N ASP A 40 -5.58 -22.74 5.18
CA ASP A 40 -6.66 -23.11 6.10
C ASP A 40 -7.62 -21.93 6.27
N LYS A 41 -8.78 -22.00 5.59
CA LYS A 41 -9.81 -20.96 5.69
C LYS A 41 -10.42 -20.86 7.11
N SER A 42 -10.17 -21.81 8.02
CA SER A 42 -10.59 -21.68 9.42
C SER A 42 -9.80 -20.62 10.20
N GLU A 43 -8.64 -20.21 9.69
CA GLU A 43 -7.86 -19.08 10.22
C GLU A 43 -8.33 -17.70 9.69
N TRP A 44 -9.32 -17.68 8.79
CA TRP A 44 -9.85 -16.44 8.26
C TRP A 44 -10.88 -15.84 9.22
N HIS A 45 -10.87 -14.52 9.36
CA HIS A 45 -11.75 -13.82 10.28
C HIS A 45 -12.54 -12.74 9.56
N VAL A 46 -13.86 -12.73 9.72
CA VAL A 46 -14.68 -11.55 9.43
C VAL A 46 -14.41 -10.54 10.54
N LEU A 47 -13.56 -9.55 10.27
CA LEU A 47 -13.22 -8.51 11.25
C LEU A 47 -14.38 -7.54 11.44
N TYR A 48 -15.06 -7.20 10.34
CA TYR A 48 -16.20 -6.29 10.37
C TYR A 48 -17.33 -6.90 9.54
N ALA A 49 -18.37 -7.31 10.21
CA ALA A 49 -19.56 -7.86 9.56
C ALA A 49 -20.47 -6.73 9.08
N THR A 50 -20.88 -6.78 7.81
CA THR A 50 -21.82 -5.82 7.22
C THR A 50 -23.16 -6.50 6.96
N PRO A 51 -24.29 -5.93 7.43
CA PRO A 51 -24.36 -4.70 8.20
C PRO A 51 -23.90 -4.87 9.65
N ASP A 52 -23.49 -3.77 10.28
CA ASP A 52 -23.22 -3.72 11.71
C ASP A 52 -24.50 -3.90 12.56
N ALA A 53 -24.39 -3.85 13.88
CA ALA A 53 -25.53 -3.98 14.80
C ALA A 53 -26.64 -2.91 14.59
N ASN A 54 -26.33 -1.80 13.93
CA ASN A 54 -27.24 -0.71 13.62
C ASN A 54 -27.73 -0.72 12.16
N GLY A 55 -27.43 -1.77 11.39
CA GLY A 55 -27.80 -1.91 10.00
C GLY A 55 -26.95 -1.07 9.03
N LYS A 56 -25.69 -0.74 9.41
CA LYS A 56 -24.79 0.14 8.66
C LYS A 56 -23.60 -0.62 8.07
N PRO A 57 -23.06 -0.17 6.90
CA PRO A 57 -21.97 -0.88 6.27
C PRO A 57 -20.61 -0.51 6.85
N TYR A 58 -19.69 -1.50 6.77
CA TYR A 58 -18.26 -1.27 6.79
C TYR A 58 -17.72 -1.29 5.37
N ARG A 59 -16.72 -0.43 5.08
CA ARG A 59 -16.06 -0.34 3.78
C ARG A 59 -14.58 0.01 3.94
N ILE A 60 -13.84 -0.01 2.84
CA ILE A 60 -12.49 0.57 2.67
C ILE A 60 -11.50 0.03 3.70
N PRO A 61 -11.01 -1.21 3.51
CA PRO A 61 -10.05 -1.82 4.43
C PRO A 61 -8.68 -1.16 4.37
N ALA A 62 -8.02 -1.03 5.53
CA ALA A 62 -6.61 -0.68 5.66
C ALA A 62 -5.93 -1.62 6.66
N ILE A 63 -4.68 -2.03 6.41
CA ILE A 63 -3.95 -2.95 7.28
C ILE A 63 -2.48 -2.58 7.40
N ALA A 64 -1.92 -2.73 8.60
CA ALA A 64 -0.49 -2.59 8.84
C ALA A 64 0.00 -3.57 9.91
N THR A 65 1.28 -3.97 9.79
CA THR A 65 1.98 -4.77 10.80
C THR A 65 3.08 -3.93 11.46
N ALA A 66 2.99 -3.74 12.77
CA ALA A 66 3.98 -2.99 13.52
C ALA A 66 5.29 -3.76 13.75
N ALA A 67 6.34 -3.06 14.20
CA ALA A 67 7.65 -3.65 14.48
C ALA A 67 7.57 -4.73 15.56
N ASN A 68 6.69 -4.59 16.55
CA ASN A 68 6.44 -5.58 17.60
C ASN A 68 5.59 -6.79 17.15
N GLY A 69 5.12 -6.80 15.90
CA GLY A 69 4.31 -7.88 15.32
C GLY A 69 2.80 -7.71 15.46
N HIS A 70 2.32 -6.66 16.15
CA HIS A 70 0.90 -6.40 16.23
C HIS A 70 0.35 -5.99 14.85
N ILE A 71 -0.86 -6.44 14.53
CA ILE A 71 -1.53 -6.18 13.26
C ILE A 71 -2.74 -5.28 13.53
N PHE A 72 -2.93 -4.27 12.69
CA PHE A 72 -4.02 -3.32 12.77
C PHE A 72 -4.91 -3.47 11.54
N GLY A 73 -6.14 -3.91 11.74
CA GLY A 73 -7.18 -3.94 10.70
C GLY A 73 -8.11 -2.75 10.90
N ILE A 74 -8.21 -1.89 9.89
CA ILE A 74 -9.01 -0.66 9.91
C ILE A 74 -10.10 -0.76 8.85
N ALA A 75 -11.25 -0.13 9.11
CA ALA A 75 -12.33 0.05 8.15
C ALA A 75 -13.11 1.34 8.43
N ASP A 76 -13.72 1.89 7.38
CA ASP A 76 -14.80 2.87 7.50
C ASP A 76 -16.02 2.16 8.06
N ASN A 77 -16.60 2.65 9.15
CA ASN A 77 -18.00 2.39 9.52
C ASN A 77 -18.84 3.57 9.05
N ARG A 78 -19.97 3.34 8.40
CA ARG A 78 -20.73 4.37 7.70
C ARG A 78 -22.14 4.58 8.28
N PRO A 79 -22.30 5.22 9.46
CA PRO A 79 -23.61 5.53 10.05
C PRO A 79 -24.55 6.30 9.11
N CYS A 80 -24.00 7.19 8.24
CA CYS A 80 -24.80 7.88 7.22
C CYS A 80 -25.33 6.94 6.11
N GLY A 81 -24.84 5.70 6.02
CA GLY A 81 -25.18 4.74 4.97
C GLY A 81 -24.58 5.04 3.60
N ASN A 82 -23.67 6.00 3.51
CA ASN A 82 -23.06 6.48 2.26
C ASN A 82 -21.55 6.71 2.45
N ASP A 83 -20.88 7.22 1.43
CA ASP A 83 -19.46 7.51 1.39
C ASP A 83 -19.09 8.72 2.25
N ILE A 84 -17.78 8.91 2.48
CA ILE A 84 -17.25 10.12 3.11
C ILE A 84 -17.67 11.38 2.32
N GLY A 85 -18.06 12.42 3.06
CA GLY A 85 -18.59 13.66 2.50
C GLY A 85 -20.11 13.74 2.42
N TYR A 86 -20.84 12.66 2.78
CA TYR A 86 -22.31 12.65 2.83
C TYR A 86 -22.88 12.69 4.26
N GLY A 87 -22.04 12.62 5.27
CA GLY A 87 -22.45 12.64 6.67
C GLY A 87 -21.47 11.91 7.57
N GLU A 88 -21.98 11.30 8.62
CA GLU A 88 -21.20 10.57 9.60
C GLU A 88 -20.57 9.31 9.00
N VAL A 89 -19.25 9.27 9.05
CA VAL A 89 -18.42 8.11 8.77
C VAL A 89 -17.33 8.05 9.84
N ASP A 90 -17.05 6.86 10.36
CA ASP A 90 -16.08 6.61 11.41
C ASP A 90 -14.92 5.78 10.90
N ILE A 91 -13.75 5.96 11.48
CA ILE A 91 -12.64 5.02 11.31
C ILE A 91 -12.56 4.11 12.54
N LYS A 92 -12.81 2.83 12.31
CA LYS A 92 -12.74 1.76 13.33
C LYS A 92 -11.47 0.94 13.18
N CYS A 93 -10.94 0.45 14.29
CA CYS A 93 -9.78 -0.43 14.31
C CYS A 93 -10.01 -1.65 15.21
N ARG A 94 -9.42 -2.78 14.81
CA ARG A 94 -9.17 -3.97 15.63
C ARG A 94 -7.68 -4.30 15.61
N ILE A 95 -7.16 -4.81 16.72
CA ILE A 95 -5.74 -5.15 16.87
C ILE A 95 -5.63 -6.64 17.13
N SER A 96 -4.72 -7.30 16.40
CA SER A 96 -4.22 -8.63 16.77
C SER A 96 -2.81 -8.53 17.33
N THR A 97 -2.55 -9.26 18.42
CA THR A 97 -1.23 -9.35 19.08
C THR A 97 -0.59 -10.73 18.91
N ASP A 98 -1.24 -11.63 18.20
CA ASP A 98 -0.89 -13.05 18.04
C ASP A 98 -0.87 -13.51 16.57
N HIS A 99 -0.43 -12.61 15.69
CA HIS A 99 -0.31 -12.86 14.23
C HIS A 99 -1.65 -13.17 13.54
N GLY A 100 -2.73 -12.54 13.96
CA GLY A 100 -4.04 -12.66 13.34
C GLY A 100 -4.90 -13.81 13.86
N ALA A 101 -4.42 -14.58 14.86
CA ALA A 101 -5.21 -15.67 15.43
C ALA A 101 -6.41 -15.18 16.23
N THR A 102 -6.25 -14.07 16.96
CA THR A 102 -7.36 -13.40 17.65
C THR A 102 -7.30 -11.89 17.44
N TRP A 103 -8.44 -11.23 17.61
CA TRP A 103 -8.60 -9.79 17.40
C TRP A 103 -9.34 -9.15 18.58
N SER A 104 -8.92 -7.93 18.92
CA SER A 104 -9.60 -7.12 19.94
C SER A 104 -11.03 -6.77 19.53
N ASP A 105 -11.82 -6.28 20.48
CA ASP A 105 -13.02 -5.52 20.17
C ASP A 105 -12.64 -4.29 19.30
N GLU A 106 -13.61 -3.82 18.52
CA GLU A 106 -13.40 -2.61 17.72
C GLU A 106 -13.41 -1.34 18.60
N PHE A 107 -12.62 -0.37 18.17
CA PHE A 107 -12.57 0.95 18.79
C PHE A 107 -12.45 2.04 17.73
N PHE A 108 -12.73 3.27 18.10
CA PHE A 108 -12.61 4.41 17.21
C PHE A 108 -11.14 4.88 17.10
N VAL A 109 -10.63 4.98 15.87
CA VAL A 109 -9.43 5.76 15.54
C VAL A 109 -9.81 7.22 15.32
N ALA A 110 -10.96 7.43 14.65
CA ALA A 110 -11.58 8.73 14.48
C ALA A 110 -13.10 8.55 14.48
N ASN A 111 -13.80 9.35 15.30
CA ASN A 111 -15.23 9.25 15.52
C ASN A 111 -15.94 10.42 14.86
N GLY A 112 -16.66 10.17 13.77
CA GLY A 112 -17.52 11.13 13.09
C GLY A 112 -18.73 11.49 13.95
N LYS A 113 -19.19 12.73 13.86
CA LYS A 113 -20.34 13.23 14.63
C LYS A 113 -21.56 13.53 13.77
N GLY A 114 -21.40 13.43 12.44
CA GLY A 114 -22.41 13.89 11.51
C GLY A 114 -22.66 15.40 11.60
N GLY A 115 -23.84 15.81 11.20
CA GLY A 115 -24.26 17.22 11.24
C GLY A 115 -24.20 17.91 9.89
N ASP A 116 -24.63 19.18 9.88
CA ASP A 116 -24.81 19.96 8.65
C ASP A 116 -23.66 20.92 8.35
N ILE A 117 -22.77 21.13 9.30
CA ILE A 117 -21.58 21.96 9.14
C ILE A 117 -20.43 21.11 8.58
N ASN A 118 -19.65 21.68 7.67
CA ASN A 118 -18.47 21.04 7.15
C ASN A 118 -17.29 21.25 8.11
N GLU A 119 -17.20 20.42 9.13
CA GLU A 119 -16.08 20.38 10.09
C GLU A 119 -15.32 19.06 9.95
N MET A 120 -14.05 19.02 10.39
CA MET A 120 -13.26 17.79 10.41
C MET A 120 -14.02 16.64 11.06
N SER A 121 -14.66 16.89 12.19
CA SER A 121 -15.38 15.88 12.97
C SER A 121 -16.72 15.46 12.39
N THR A 122 -17.18 16.01 11.25
CA THR A 122 -18.45 15.57 10.62
C THR A 122 -18.36 14.13 10.12
N GLY A 123 -17.19 13.73 9.59
CA GLY A 123 -16.92 12.35 9.19
C GLY A 123 -15.47 12.16 8.84
N PHE A 124 -15.01 10.90 8.90
CA PHE A 124 -13.65 10.48 8.55
C PHE A 124 -13.74 9.23 7.67
N GLY A 125 -13.01 9.18 6.57
CA GLY A 125 -13.05 8.06 5.65
C GLY A 125 -11.78 7.87 4.83
N ASP A 126 -11.71 6.79 4.06
CA ASP A 126 -10.60 6.45 3.17
C ASP A 126 -9.25 6.42 3.89
N ALA A 127 -9.17 5.73 5.03
CA ALA A 127 -7.96 5.66 5.82
C ALA A 127 -6.82 4.95 5.09
N ALA A 128 -5.62 5.52 5.16
CA ALA A 128 -4.35 4.89 4.80
C ALA A 128 -3.44 4.83 6.02
N ILE A 129 -2.86 3.65 6.28
CA ILE A 129 -2.06 3.40 7.47
C ILE A 129 -0.62 3.04 7.11
N VAL A 130 0.32 3.43 7.97
CA VAL A 130 1.70 2.93 8.00
C VAL A 130 2.13 2.65 9.43
N ALA A 131 2.82 1.53 9.62
CA ALA A 131 3.56 1.22 10.83
C ALA A 131 5.05 1.42 10.57
N ASP A 132 5.75 2.13 11.45
CA ASP A 132 7.21 2.27 11.36
C ASP A 132 7.88 0.89 11.49
N ALA A 133 8.69 0.51 10.50
CA ALA A 133 9.33 -0.81 10.45
C ALA A 133 10.35 -1.06 11.58
N LYS A 134 10.81 -0.01 12.26
CA LYS A 134 11.84 -0.07 13.32
C LYS A 134 11.33 0.37 14.69
N ARG A 135 10.21 1.08 14.74
CA ARG A 135 9.62 1.65 15.96
C ARG A 135 8.18 1.19 16.09
N ASP A 136 7.74 1.07 17.33
CA ASP A 136 6.34 0.78 17.63
C ASP A 136 5.52 2.08 17.55
N LYS A 137 5.36 2.61 16.32
CA LYS A 137 4.66 3.85 16.01
C LYS A 137 3.82 3.67 14.74
N LEU A 138 2.65 4.28 14.69
CA LEU A 138 1.74 4.27 13.56
C LEU A 138 1.40 5.70 13.14
N LEU A 139 1.09 5.85 11.85
CA LEU A 139 0.42 7.01 11.29
C LEU A 139 -0.79 6.52 10.48
N VAL A 140 -1.93 7.17 10.68
CA VAL A 140 -3.13 7.03 9.85
C VAL A 140 -3.43 8.39 9.25
N MET A 141 -3.54 8.46 7.92
CA MET A 141 -4.04 9.62 7.19
C MET A 141 -5.41 9.29 6.60
N MET A 142 -6.31 10.29 6.55
CA MET A 142 -7.67 10.09 6.07
C MET A 142 -8.25 11.38 5.53
N VAL A 143 -9.24 11.29 4.66
CA VAL A 143 -10.08 12.44 4.33
C VAL A 143 -11.15 12.63 5.41
N CYS A 144 -11.63 13.87 5.55
CA CYS A 144 -12.63 14.16 6.58
C CYS A 144 -13.54 15.32 6.17
N GLY A 145 -14.57 15.56 7.00
CA GLY A 145 -15.56 16.61 6.79
C GLY A 145 -16.78 16.14 6.01
N ARG A 146 -17.53 17.10 5.43
CA ARG A 146 -18.79 16.89 4.74
C ARG A 146 -18.74 17.21 3.24
N THR A 147 -17.56 17.38 2.68
CA THR A 147 -17.42 17.69 1.26
C THR A 147 -16.80 16.54 0.51
N VAL A 148 -17.56 15.97 -0.42
CA VAL A 148 -17.04 14.92 -1.32
C VAL A 148 -15.91 15.46 -2.19
N CYS A 149 -14.92 14.64 -2.48
CA CYS A 149 -13.70 15.05 -3.17
C CYS A 149 -13.93 15.72 -4.53
N TRP A 150 -14.89 15.26 -5.34
CA TRP A 150 -15.19 15.89 -6.64
C TRP A 150 -15.91 17.25 -6.55
N HIS A 151 -16.43 17.64 -5.37
CA HIS A 151 -17.04 18.96 -5.13
C HIS A 151 -16.07 19.94 -4.46
N GLY A 152 -14.97 19.47 -3.91
CA GLY A 152 -14.00 20.32 -3.20
C GLY A 152 -13.45 21.45 -4.07
N ARG A 153 -13.18 22.59 -3.42
CA ARG A 153 -12.67 23.84 -4.00
C ARG A 153 -11.85 24.59 -2.96
N TRP A 154 -10.84 23.94 -2.41
CA TRP A 154 -9.95 24.58 -1.46
C TRP A 154 -9.20 25.77 -2.08
N THR A 155 -9.06 26.83 -1.32
CA THR A 155 -8.14 27.95 -1.58
C THR A 155 -7.53 28.41 -0.25
N PRO A 156 -6.39 29.15 -0.26
CA PRO A 156 -5.77 29.63 0.98
C PRO A 156 -6.65 30.50 1.87
N GLU A 157 -7.64 31.22 1.28
CA GLU A 157 -8.51 32.13 1.98
C GLU A 157 -9.71 31.44 2.64
N LYS A 158 -9.99 30.18 2.31
CA LYS A 158 -11.15 29.46 2.84
C LYS A 158 -10.96 29.06 4.29
N SER A 159 -12.02 29.29 5.06
CA SER A 159 -12.05 28.89 6.47
C SER A 159 -12.19 27.38 6.64
N ALA A 160 -11.88 26.93 7.84
CA ALA A 160 -12.02 25.53 8.23
C ALA A 160 -13.48 25.00 8.14
N THR A 161 -14.50 25.84 8.15
CA THR A 161 -15.91 25.45 8.04
C THR A 161 -16.51 25.67 6.66
N ASP A 162 -15.71 26.12 5.66
CA ASP A 162 -16.20 26.37 4.31
C ASP A 162 -16.73 25.06 3.69
N ALA A 163 -17.98 25.09 3.24
CA ALA A 163 -18.67 23.94 2.64
C ALA A 163 -17.98 23.41 1.34
N ALA A 164 -17.12 24.23 0.72
CA ALA A 164 -16.41 23.81 -0.49
C ALA A 164 -15.04 23.19 -0.19
N VAL A 165 -14.65 22.99 1.07
CA VAL A 165 -13.36 22.39 1.43
C VAL A 165 -13.51 20.90 1.71
N ASN A 166 -12.86 20.07 0.90
CA ASN A 166 -12.61 18.66 1.21
C ASN A 166 -11.34 18.58 2.07
N ARG A 167 -11.39 17.90 3.22
CA ARG A 167 -10.41 18.00 4.29
C ARG A 167 -9.55 16.78 4.43
N VAL A 168 -8.41 16.95 5.10
CA VAL A 168 -7.47 15.87 5.44
C VAL A 168 -7.17 15.91 6.94
N ALA A 169 -7.16 14.75 7.57
CA ALA A 169 -6.76 14.57 8.96
C ALA A 169 -5.71 13.47 9.12
N ARG A 170 -5.00 13.51 10.25
CA ARG A 170 -4.05 12.46 10.67
C ARG A 170 -4.30 12.05 12.12
N VAL A 171 -3.87 10.81 12.44
CA VAL A 171 -3.82 10.26 13.79
C VAL A 171 -2.51 9.52 13.95
N TYR A 172 -1.88 9.64 15.11
CA TYR A 172 -0.74 8.83 15.49
C TYR A 172 -1.10 7.82 16.57
N ALA A 173 -0.37 6.70 16.59
CA ALA A 173 -0.36 5.82 17.75
C ALA A 173 1.07 5.42 18.10
N THR A 174 1.33 5.23 19.38
CA THR A 174 2.62 4.79 19.91
C THR A 174 2.41 3.69 20.95
N TYR A 175 3.20 2.63 20.87
CA TYR A 175 3.12 1.54 21.83
C TYR A 175 3.83 1.89 23.11
N ASN A 176 3.10 1.92 24.21
CA ASN A 176 3.65 2.09 25.54
C ASN A 176 4.10 0.71 26.09
N LYS A 177 5.41 0.50 26.15
CA LYS A 177 6.01 -0.77 26.60
C LYS A 177 5.74 -1.09 28.08
N LYS A 178 5.42 -0.07 28.89
CA LYS A 178 5.13 -0.26 30.32
C LYS A 178 3.70 -0.76 30.54
N THR A 179 2.73 -0.12 29.87
CA THR A 179 1.31 -0.49 29.96
C THR A 179 0.95 -1.62 28.99
N LYS A 180 1.81 -1.92 28.01
CA LYS A 180 1.58 -2.85 26.89
C LYS A 180 0.34 -2.48 26.06
N GLN A 181 0.09 -1.20 25.90
CA GLN A 181 -1.05 -0.66 25.16
C GLN A 181 -0.59 0.32 24.08
N TRP A 182 -1.40 0.48 23.04
CA TRP A 182 -1.25 1.52 22.06
C TRP A 182 -1.98 2.78 22.52
N GLU A 183 -1.26 3.89 22.54
CA GLU A 183 -1.76 5.20 22.89
C GLU A 183 -1.98 5.98 21.60
N TRP A 184 -3.23 6.37 21.36
CA TRP A 184 -3.67 7.08 20.16
C TRP A 184 -3.85 8.56 20.44
N THR A 185 -3.44 9.41 19.51
CA THR A 185 -3.76 10.84 19.55
C THR A 185 -5.20 11.06 19.09
N GLU A 186 -5.76 12.21 19.47
CA GLU A 186 -6.97 12.69 18.79
C GLU A 186 -6.66 13.01 17.32
N PRO A 187 -7.67 12.95 16.41
CA PRO A 187 -7.53 13.40 15.05
C PRO A 187 -7.09 14.85 14.95
N GLU A 188 -6.10 15.11 14.11
CA GLU A 188 -5.58 16.45 13.83
C GLU A 188 -5.83 16.82 12.37
N GLU A 189 -6.46 17.98 12.12
CA GLU A 189 -6.67 18.48 10.76
C GLU A 189 -5.37 19.01 10.17
N VAL A 190 -4.99 18.53 8.98
CA VAL A 190 -3.79 18.92 8.24
C VAL A 190 -4.12 19.43 6.84
N THR A 191 -5.35 19.86 6.62
CA THR A 191 -5.86 20.29 5.31
C THR A 191 -4.97 21.34 4.67
N ASN A 192 -4.68 22.41 5.38
CA ASN A 192 -3.88 23.51 4.84
C ASN A 192 -2.42 23.09 4.60
N ASP A 193 -1.84 22.25 5.46
CA ASP A 193 -0.48 21.76 5.31
C ASP A 193 -0.33 20.95 4.02
N ILE A 194 -1.32 20.13 3.70
CA ILE A 194 -1.31 19.29 2.49
C ILE A 194 -1.60 20.09 1.23
N TYR A 195 -2.64 20.93 1.22
CA TYR A 195 -3.00 21.68 0.02
C TYR A 195 -1.98 22.77 -0.33
N SER A 196 -1.34 23.39 0.67
CA SER A 196 -0.31 24.41 0.45
C SER A 196 0.94 23.89 -0.27
N LEU A 197 1.17 22.57 -0.28
CA LEU A 197 2.23 21.94 -1.07
C LEU A 197 2.04 22.15 -2.59
N PHE A 198 0.81 22.43 -3.03
CA PHE A 198 0.40 22.52 -4.41
C PHE A 198 0.05 23.93 -4.86
N LEU A 199 0.58 24.95 -4.19
CA LEU A 199 0.49 26.33 -4.63
C LEU A 199 1.54 26.60 -5.71
N ASP A 200 1.12 27.29 -6.78
CA ASP A 200 2.04 27.75 -7.81
C ASP A 200 2.84 28.98 -7.35
N GLU A 201 3.69 29.51 -8.20
CA GLU A 201 4.53 30.68 -7.93
C GLU A 201 3.73 31.97 -7.62
N ASN A 202 2.45 32.01 -8.02
CA ASN A 202 1.53 33.12 -7.76
C ASN A 202 0.66 32.88 -6.53
N GLY A 203 0.84 31.75 -5.82
CA GLY A 203 0.02 31.34 -4.70
C GLY A 203 -1.33 30.76 -5.07
N ALA A 204 -1.57 30.43 -6.35
CA ALA A 204 -2.81 29.78 -6.77
C ALA A 204 -2.74 28.25 -6.61
N PRO A 205 -3.81 27.59 -6.14
CA PRO A 205 -3.82 26.17 -5.93
C PRO A 205 -3.86 25.39 -7.26
N THR A 206 -2.90 24.50 -7.48
CA THR A 206 -2.91 23.53 -8.59
C THR A 206 -3.67 22.24 -8.21
N VAL A 207 -4.00 22.06 -6.95
CA VAL A 207 -4.87 21.03 -6.39
C VAL A 207 -5.86 21.70 -5.46
N SER A 208 -7.15 21.55 -5.73
CA SER A 208 -8.24 22.16 -4.97
C SER A 208 -9.11 21.14 -4.23
N SER A 209 -8.97 19.86 -4.53
CA SER A 209 -9.62 18.75 -3.84
C SER A 209 -8.88 17.44 -4.07
N LEU A 210 -8.86 16.58 -3.06
CA LEU A 210 -8.16 15.30 -3.11
C LEU A 210 -8.82 14.26 -2.20
N PHE A 211 -8.45 12.99 -2.39
CA PHE A 211 -8.54 11.96 -1.34
C PHE A 211 -7.25 11.15 -1.26
N ILE A 212 -6.97 10.62 -0.07
CA ILE A 212 -5.82 9.76 0.18
C ILE A 212 -6.06 8.39 -0.47
N GLY A 213 -5.04 7.80 -1.08
CA GLY A 213 -5.09 6.42 -1.56
C GLY A 213 -5.22 5.45 -0.38
N SER A 214 -6.49 5.07 -0.06
CA SER A 214 -6.83 4.27 1.12
C SER A 214 -6.06 2.95 1.20
N GLY A 215 -5.87 2.41 2.41
CA GLY A 215 -5.20 1.14 2.69
C GLY A 215 -3.78 1.34 3.23
N LYS A 216 -2.76 1.55 2.40
CA LYS A 216 -1.37 1.63 2.84
C LYS A 216 -0.70 2.95 2.44
N ILE A 217 0.07 3.52 3.37
CA ILE A 217 1.15 4.47 3.08
C ILE A 217 2.45 3.65 2.98
N CYS A 218 3.21 3.80 1.89
CA CYS A 218 4.45 3.09 1.71
C CYS A 218 5.56 3.70 2.58
N GLN A 219 6.25 2.88 3.38
CA GLN A 219 7.49 3.28 4.02
C GLN A 219 8.68 2.76 3.23
N SER A 220 9.60 3.65 2.89
CA SER A 220 10.86 3.32 2.26
C SER A 220 11.66 2.31 3.09
N ARG A 221 12.37 1.45 2.43
CA ARG A 221 13.38 0.55 3.00
C ARG A 221 14.80 0.99 2.65
N VAL A 222 14.90 1.92 1.70
CA VAL A 222 16.15 2.44 1.13
C VAL A 222 16.44 3.86 1.61
N VAL A 223 15.48 4.76 1.45
CA VAL A 223 15.68 6.19 1.73
C VAL A 223 15.44 6.46 3.20
N LYS A 224 16.51 6.76 3.93
CA LYS A 224 16.46 7.14 5.34
C LYS A 224 16.98 8.58 5.52
N LYS A 225 16.19 9.42 6.17
CA LYS A 225 16.56 10.79 6.54
C LYS A 225 16.41 10.95 8.05
N GLY A 226 17.48 11.42 8.69
CA GLY A 226 17.48 11.53 10.15
C GLY A 226 17.11 10.21 10.83
N ASP A 227 16.08 10.25 11.64
CA ASP A 227 15.61 9.09 12.41
C ASP A 227 14.67 8.17 11.66
N TYR A 228 14.00 8.62 10.59
CA TYR A 228 12.94 7.89 9.92
C TYR A 228 13.32 7.47 8.50
N TYR A 229 12.73 6.37 8.07
CA TYR A 229 12.65 6.05 6.65
C TYR A 229 11.54 6.86 6.01
N ARG A 230 11.77 7.33 4.77
CA ARG A 230 10.82 8.15 4.00
C ARG A 230 9.48 7.45 3.87
N LEU A 231 8.40 8.21 4.00
CA LEU A 231 7.05 7.76 3.66
C LEU A 231 6.66 8.29 2.30
N TYR A 232 5.92 7.49 1.52
CA TYR A 232 5.28 7.89 0.28
C TYR A 232 3.78 7.73 0.43
N CYS A 233 3.04 8.84 0.32
CA CYS A 233 1.59 8.86 0.39
C CYS A 233 1.04 9.29 -0.97
N SER A 234 0.30 8.40 -1.60
CA SER A 234 -0.32 8.67 -2.90
C SER A 234 -1.76 9.16 -2.72
N MET A 235 -2.22 10.00 -3.65
CA MET A 235 -3.56 10.57 -3.60
C MET A 235 -4.12 10.80 -5.00
N TRP A 236 -5.43 10.75 -5.10
CA TRP A 236 -6.16 11.27 -6.24
C TRP A 236 -6.41 12.75 -6.05
N THR A 237 -6.37 13.51 -7.15
CA THR A 237 -6.72 14.92 -7.14
C THR A 237 -7.70 15.24 -8.24
N ARG A 238 -8.70 16.05 -7.92
CA ARG A 238 -9.71 16.47 -8.88
C ARG A 238 -9.13 17.18 -10.11
N ASP A 239 -8.01 17.85 -9.94
CA ASP A 239 -7.40 18.72 -10.94
C ASP A 239 -6.33 18.01 -11.79
N GLY A 240 -6.41 16.69 -11.94
CA GLY A 240 -5.59 15.96 -12.89
C GLY A 240 -4.98 14.65 -12.41
N GLY A 241 -5.80 13.75 -11.85
CA GLY A 241 -5.37 12.39 -11.52
C GLY A 241 -4.49 12.33 -10.27
N ASN A 242 -3.48 11.48 -10.29
CA ASN A 242 -2.71 11.19 -9.09
C ASN A 242 -1.60 12.20 -8.80
N ARG A 243 -1.29 12.32 -7.51
CA ARG A 243 -0.12 12.96 -6.92
C ARG A 243 0.49 12.03 -5.90
N VAL A 244 1.77 12.23 -5.63
CA VAL A 244 2.47 11.57 -4.53
C VAL A 244 3.20 12.61 -3.70
N ILE A 245 3.05 12.53 -2.40
CA ILE A 245 3.82 13.31 -1.43
C ILE A 245 4.70 12.39 -0.61
N TYR A 246 5.79 12.92 -0.08
CA TYR A 246 6.68 12.18 0.79
C TYR A 246 6.95 12.93 2.10
N SER A 247 7.30 12.16 3.13
CA SER A 247 7.68 12.68 4.45
C SER A 247 8.96 12.01 4.94
N ASP A 248 9.89 12.80 5.46
CA ASP A 248 11.14 12.34 6.08
C ASP A 248 11.09 12.36 7.62
N ASP A 249 9.96 12.75 8.21
CA ASP A 249 9.74 12.92 9.65
C ASP A 249 8.51 12.16 10.17
N PHE A 250 8.18 11.05 9.47
CA PHE A 250 7.04 10.19 9.79
C PHE A 250 5.69 10.91 9.77
N GLY A 251 5.47 11.74 8.74
CA GLY A 251 4.21 12.40 8.48
C GLY A 251 3.99 13.69 9.27
N ALA A 252 5.02 14.22 9.99
CA ALA A 252 4.93 15.51 10.66
C ALA A 252 4.91 16.65 9.64
N SER A 253 5.72 16.54 8.58
CA SER A 253 5.67 17.42 7.41
C SER A 253 5.73 16.63 6.11
N TRP A 254 5.28 17.24 5.02
CA TRP A 254 5.19 16.61 3.70
C TRP A 254 5.81 17.49 2.61
N GLN A 255 6.22 16.85 1.53
CA GLN A 255 6.74 17.49 0.31
C GLN A 255 6.20 16.75 -0.91
N VAL A 256 6.14 17.40 -2.07
CA VAL A 256 5.72 16.77 -3.33
C VAL A 256 6.84 15.88 -3.86
N LEU A 257 6.54 14.64 -4.24
CA LEU A 257 7.48 13.77 -4.93
C LEU A 257 7.51 14.11 -6.42
N GLY A 258 8.60 14.72 -6.85
CA GLY A 258 8.74 15.36 -8.17
C GLY A 258 8.43 16.86 -8.08
N THR A 259 7.60 17.36 -8.97
CA THR A 259 7.20 18.76 -9.05
C THR A 259 5.69 18.93 -8.89
N ILE A 260 5.23 20.14 -8.57
CA ILE A 260 3.80 20.45 -8.51
C ILE A 260 3.09 20.34 -9.87
N ALA A 261 3.84 20.34 -10.96
CA ALA A 261 3.32 20.17 -12.33
C ALA A 261 3.12 18.70 -12.71
N ASP A 262 3.82 17.77 -12.02
CA ASP A 262 3.77 16.36 -12.36
C ASP A 262 2.38 15.75 -12.15
N ARG A 263 2.02 14.88 -13.07
CA ARG A 263 0.78 14.10 -13.09
C ARG A 263 1.15 12.63 -13.24
N PRO A 264 1.58 11.94 -12.15
CA PRO A 264 2.07 10.56 -12.22
C PRO A 264 1.13 9.58 -12.93
N ALA A 265 -0.18 9.72 -12.77
CA ALA A 265 -1.19 9.04 -13.57
C ALA A 265 -2.37 10.02 -13.79
N PRO A 266 -2.38 10.74 -14.93
CA PRO A 266 -3.36 11.81 -15.19
C PRO A 266 -4.81 11.30 -15.23
N LEU A 267 -5.02 10.05 -15.64
CA LEU A 267 -6.32 9.40 -15.74
C LEU A 267 -6.54 8.36 -14.63
N GLY A 268 -5.60 8.28 -13.68
CA GLY A 268 -5.69 7.36 -12.55
C GLY A 268 -6.73 7.81 -11.52
N ASP A 269 -7.28 6.82 -10.83
CA ASP A 269 -8.19 6.99 -9.70
C ASP A 269 -7.43 6.70 -8.39
N GLU A 270 -7.84 5.74 -7.56
CA GLU A 270 -7.23 5.40 -6.29
C GLU A 270 -5.82 4.81 -6.46
N PRO A 271 -4.76 5.53 -6.01
CA PRO A 271 -3.38 5.09 -6.21
C PRO A 271 -2.79 4.40 -5.00
N LYS A 272 -1.72 3.63 -5.24
CA LYS A 272 -0.81 3.05 -4.25
C LYS A 272 0.63 3.26 -4.67
N CYS A 273 1.52 3.33 -3.67
CA CYS A 273 2.96 3.31 -3.90
C CYS A 273 3.62 2.08 -3.30
N GLU A 274 4.70 1.63 -3.94
CA GLU A 274 5.64 0.66 -3.40
C GLU A 274 7.06 1.07 -3.83
N GLU A 275 8.09 0.57 -3.15
CA GLU A 275 9.49 0.91 -3.43
C GLU A 275 10.27 -0.30 -3.91
N LEU A 276 11.07 -0.12 -4.97
CA LEU A 276 12.04 -1.10 -5.45
C LEU A 276 13.35 -1.01 -4.64
N PRO A 277 14.21 -2.05 -4.69
CA PRO A 277 15.47 -2.10 -3.93
C PRO A 277 16.48 -0.98 -4.20
N ASP A 278 16.38 -0.31 -5.33
CA ASP A 278 17.21 0.84 -5.69
C ASP A 278 16.63 2.19 -5.24
N GLY A 279 15.44 2.18 -4.62
CA GLY A 279 14.73 3.38 -4.19
C GLY A 279 13.73 3.92 -5.22
N THR A 280 13.63 3.32 -6.41
CA THR A 280 12.60 3.67 -7.39
C THR A 280 11.20 3.49 -6.78
N VAL A 281 10.34 4.50 -6.91
CA VAL A 281 8.97 4.45 -6.39
C VAL A 281 8.01 4.04 -7.50
N VAL A 282 7.32 2.93 -7.28
CA VAL A 282 6.26 2.44 -8.18
C VAL A 282 4.94 3.07 -7.78
N LEU A 283 4.21 3.61 -8.74
CA LEU A 283 2.81 3.98 -8.62
C LEU A 283 1.95 2.93 -9.32
N SER A 284 0.97 2.39 -8.61
CA SER A 284 -0.10 1.56 -9.16
C SER A 284 -1.44 2.25 -8.90
N SER A 285 -2.18 2.60 -9.95
CA SER A 285 -3.42 3.35 -9.84
C SER A 285 -4.60 2.62 -10.46
N ARG A 286 -5.77 2.77 -9.85
CA ARG A 286 -7.04 2.21 -10.30
C ARG A 286 -7.42 2.68 -11.69
N MET A 287 -7.83 1.73 -12.54
CA MET A 287 -8.49 1.95 -13.82
C MET A 287 -9.39 0.76 -14.17
N GLY A 288 -10.29 0.91 -15.13
CA GLY A 288 -11.10 -0.21 -15.63
C GLY A 288 -10.26 -1.20 -16.43
N GLY A 289 -10.38 -2.50 -16.15
CA GLY A 289 -9.75 -3.59 -16.90
C GLY A 289 -8.25 -3.72 -16.75
N GLY A 290 -7.60 -2.96 -15.87
CA GLY A 290 -6.16 -2.98 -15.64
C GLY A 290 -5.72 -2.04 -14.52
N ARG A 291 -4.45 -1.65 -14.55
CA ARG A 291 -3.85 -0.66 -13.66
C ARG A 291 -3.07 0.36 -14.48
N TYR A 292 -3.06 1.63 -14.04
CA TYR A 292 -2.00 2.53 -14.49
C TYR A 292 -0.76 2.29 -13.65
N PHE A 293 0.38 2.06 -14.30
CA PHE A 293 1.68 2.01 -13.66
C PHE A 293 2.54 3.19 -14.09
N ASN A 294 3.30 3.72 -13.15
CA ASN A 294 4.36 4.69 -13.40
C ASN A 294 5.50 4.48 -12.40
N LEU A 295 6.67 4.99 -12.74
CA LEU A 295 7.87 4.89 -11.93
C LEU A 295 8.46 6.29 -11.69
N PHE A 296 8.84 6.57 -10.44
CA PHE A 296 9.66 7.72 -10.08
C PHE A 296 11.08 7.23 -9.84
N THR A 297 12.02 7.74 -10.63
CA THR A 297 13.42 7.39 -10.52
C THR A 297 14.20 8.57 -9.97
N TYR A 298 15.00 8.33 -8.93
CA TYR A 298 15.89 9.34 -8.38
C TYR A 298 17.11 9.56 -9.28
N ASN A 299 17.60 10.79 -9.33
CA ASN A 299 18.74 11.17 -10.17
C ASN A 299 20.08 10.79 -9.56
N ASP A 300 20.11 10.59 -8.24
CA ASP A 300 21.34 10.34 -7.48
C ASP A 300 21.07 9.61 -6.15
N ASP A 301 22.12 9.15 -5.50
CA ASP A 301 22.07 8.41 -4.23
C ASP A 301 21.67 9.28 -3.03
N THR A 302 21.48 10.59 -3.21
CA THR A 302 20.98 11.46 -2.14
C THR A 302 19.47 11.42 -2.03
N TYR A 303 18.78 10.85 -3.03
CA TYR A 303 17.31 10.73 -3.07
C TYR A 303 16.60 12.06 -2.86
N THR A 304 17.18 13.13 -3.43
CA THR A 304 16.64 14.49 -3.27
C THR A 304 15.81 14.91 -4.47
N THR A 305 16.27 14.57 -5.67
CA THR A 305 15.62 14.90 -6.94
C THR A 305 15.40 13.66 -7.77
N GLY A 306 14.41 13.72 -8.63
CA GLY A 306 14.07 12.62 -9.53
C GLY A 306 12.95 13.04 -10.48
N SER A 307 12.47 12.10 -11.28
CA SER A 307 11.40 12.36 -12.23
C SER A 307 10.48 11.16 -12.40
N TRP A 308 9.22 11.44 -12.69
CA TRP A 308 8.24 10.46 -13.11
C TRP A 308 8.41 10.10 -14.59
N GLY A 309 8.23 8.82 -14.90
CA GLY A 309 8.04 8.38 -16.27
C GLY A 309 6.68 8.79 -16.85
N THR A 310 6.31 8.19 -17.97
CA THR A 310 4.96 8.32 -18.52
C THR A 310 4.09 7.16 -18.09
N ALA A 311 2.95 7.45 -17.46
CA ALA A 311 2.01 6.43 -17.00
C ALA A 311 1.53 5.52 -18.14
N VAL A 312 1.47 4.23 -17.88
CA VAL A 312 1.04 3.22 -18.85
C VAL A 312 -0.16 2.45 -18.31
N ALA A 313 -1.21 2.34 -19.11
CA ALA A 313 -2.34 1.46 -18.84
C ALA A 313 -1.93 0.01 -19.11
N SER A 314 -1.93 -0.85 -18.11
CA SER A 314 -1.43 -2.23 -18.23
C SER A 314 -2.17 -3.07 -19.27
N ASN A 315 -3.47 -2.84 -19.45
CA ASN A 315 -4.29 -3.53 -20.45
C ASN A 315 -4.06 -3.02 -21.90
N SER A 316 -3.24 -1.99 -22.10
CA SER A 316 -2.87 -1.48 -23.41
C SER A 316 -1.54 -2.03 -23.93
N VAL A 317 -0.82 -2.81 -23.12
CA VAL A 317 0.48 -3.39 -23.50
C VAL A 317 0.38 -4.91 -23.62
N SER A 318 1.15 -5.48 -24.56
CA SER A 318 1.19 -6.93 -24.76
C SER A 318 1.76 -7.63 -23.52
N GLY A 319 1.05 -8.65 -22.99
CA GLY A 319 1.44 -9.34 -21.75
C GLY A 319 1.29 -8.50 -20.49
N GLY A 320 0.54 -7.41 -20.57
CA GLY A 320 0.24 -6.57 -19.42
C GLY A 320 -0.86 -7.15 -18.54
N LEU A 321 -0.91 -6.70 -17.30
CA LEU A 321 -1.93 -7.07 -16.33
C LEU A 321 -3.31 -6.61 -16.83
N THR A 322 -4.19 -7.59 -17.05
CA THR A 322 -5.54 -7.37 -17.60
C THR A 322 -6.54 -8.23 -16.83
N PHE A 323 -7.71 -7.69 -16.56
CA PHE A 323 -8.81 -8.40 -15.88
C PHE A 323 -10.17 -7.85 -16.30
N GLY A 324 -11.24 -8.58 -15.99
CA GLY A 324 -12.61 -8.13 -16.29
C GLY A 324 -13.10 -7.06 -15.32
N GLY A 325 -13.97 -6.18 -15.80
CA GLY A 325 -14.86 -5.37 -14.97
C GLY A 325 -14.25 -4.18 -14.22
N ASN A 326 -14.86 -3.87 -13.08
CA ASN A 326 -14.58 -2.68 -12.28
C ASN A 326 -13.42 -2.91 -11.32
N SER A 327 -12.34 -2.22 -11.57
CA SER A 327 -11.21 -2.14 -10.66
C SER A 327 -11.58 -1.42 -9.34
N THR A 328 -10.80 -1.65 -8.33
CA THR A 328 -10.82 -0.96 -7.03
C THR A 328 -9.41 -0.46 -6.70
N ASN A 329 -9.20 0.08 -5.48
CA ASN A 329 -7.87 0.55 -5.11
C ASN A 329 -6.80 -0.55 -5.26
N GLY A 330 -7.06 -1.79 -4.81
CA GLY A 330 -6.09 -2.88 -4.82
C GLY A 330 -4.77 -2.52 -4.11
N GLU A 331 -4.00 -3.47 -3.66
CA GLU A 331 -2.72 -3.19 -3.01
C GLU A 331 -1.57 -3.67 -3.88
N ILE A 332 -0.43 -2.94 -3.81
CA ILE A 332 0.85 -3.36 -4.38
C ILE A 332 1.88 -3.52 -3.26
N MET A 333 2.66 -4.60 -3.27
CA MET A 333 3.62 -4.91 -2.23
C MET A 333 4.80 -5.72 -2.77
N LEU A 334 6.02 -5.31 -2.45
CA LEU A 334 7.24 -6.05 -2.73
C LEU A 334 7.61 -6.96 -1.56
N VAL A 335 7.91 -8.22 -1.85
CA VAL A 335 8.41 -9.21 -0.88
C VAL A 335 9.67 -9.90 -1.40
N HIS A 336 10.56 -10.29 -0.47
CA HIS A 336 11.71 -11.13 -0.80
C HIS A 336 11.29 -12.58 -0.86
N ALA A 337 11.71 -13.29 -1.88
CA ALA A 337 11.34 -14.65 -2.14
C ALA A 337 12.52 -15.52 -2.57
N VAL A 338 12.30 -16.80 -2.56
CA VAL A 338 13.18 -17.82 -3.14
C VAL A 338 12.39 -18.58 -4.18
N ARG A 339 12.89 -18.66 -5.41
CA ARG A 339 12.32 -19.49 -6.46
C ARG A 339 12.59 -20.95 -6.13
N LYS A 340 11.53 -21.77 -5.97
CA LYS A 340 11.67 -23.15 -5.45
C LYS A 340 12.33 -24.10 -6.43
N SER A 341 12.34 -23.81 -7.74
CA SER A 341 12.90 -24.68 -8.78
C SER A 341 14.43 -24.76 -8.75
N ASP A 342 15.10 -23.69 -8.35
CA ASP A 342 16.58 -23.55 -8.38
C ASP A 342 17.17 -22.99 -7.08
N GLY A 343 16.33 -22.52 -6.17
CA GLY A 343 16.76 -21.90 -4.91
C GLY A 343 17.29 -20.49 -5.04
N GLU A 344 17.11 -19.86 -6.20
CA GLU A 344 17.56 -18.48 -6.43
C GLU A 344 16.69 -17.49 -5.64
N ARG A 345 17.38 -16.50 -5.01
CA ARG A 345 16.73 -15.41 -4.32
C ARG A 345 16.28 -14.34 -5.31
N CYS A 346 15.06 -13.88 -5.15
CA CYS A 346 14.45 -12.88 -6.00
C CYS A 346 13.53 -11.97 -5.19
N ASP A 347 13.03 -10.94 -5.84
CA ASP A 347 11.94 -10.11 -5.31
C ASP A 347 10.68 -10.39 -6.10
N LEU A 348 9.55 -10.47 -5.41
CA LEU A 348 8.23 -10.56 -6.02
C LEU A 348 7.45 -9.29 -5.75
N MET A 349 6.91 -8.70 -6.81
CA MET A 349 5.89 -7.68 -6.70
C MET A 349 4.52 -8.37 -6.71
N LEU A 350 3.70 -8.10 -5.71
CA LEU A 350 2.33 -8.57 -5.58
C LEU A 350 1.36 -7.44 -5.93
N GLN A 351 0.24 -7.75 -6.60
CA GLN A 351 -0.83 -6.79 -6.89
C GLN A 351 -2.19 -7.47 -6.70
N SER A 352 -3.01 -6.95 -5.80
CA SER A 352 -4.37 -7.44 -5.63
C SER A 352 -5.39 -6.61 -6.43
N VAL A 353 -6.36 -7.30 -7.04
CA VAL A 353 -7.45 -6.68 -7.81
C VAL A 353 -8.65 -7.63 -7.88
N PRO A 354 -9.90 -7.15 -8.02
CA PRO A 354 -11.03 -7.97 -8.43
C PRO A 354 -10.88 -8.36 -9.91
N THR A 355 -11.06 -9.63 -10.24
CA THR A 355 -10.82 -10.17 -11.59
C THR A 355 -12.08 -10.61 -12.32
N GLY A 356 -13.19 -10.77 -11.61
CA GLY A 356 -14.48 -11.18 -12.19
C GLY A 356 -15.28 -10.01 -12.75
N ASN A 357 -16.48 -10.30 -13.21
CA ASN A 357 -17.40 -9.28 -13.72
C ASN A 357 -17.88 -8.37 -12.56
N GLY A 358 -17.83 -7.05 -12.80
CA GLY A 358 -18.11 -6.10 -11.75
C GLY A 358 -17.01 -6.11 -10.68
N ARG A 359 -17.40 -6.09 -9.41
CA ARG A 359 -16.49 -6.21 -8.27
C ARG A 359 -16.63 -7.60 -7.67
N SER A 360 -15.86 -8.56 -8.17
CA SER A 360 -15.89 -9.96 -7.74
C SER A 360 -14.54 -10.63 -7.95
N GLU A 361 -14.35 -11.77 -7.32
CA GLU A 361 -13.20 -12.66 -7.52
C GLU A 361 -11.86 -11.97 -7.25
N VAL A 362 -11.75 -11.28 -6.08
CA VAL A 362 -10.46 -10.67 -5.69
C VAL A 362 -9.35 -11.71 -5.76
N SER A 363 -8.32 -11.38 -6.52
CA SER A 363 -7.16 -12.22 -6.80
C SER A 363 -5.88 -11.45 -6.55
N ILE A 364 -4.79 -12.17 -6.28
CA ILE A 364 -3.45 -11.60 -6.14
C ILE A 364 -2.63 -12.04 -7.34
N PHE A 365 -2.12 -11.09 -8.10
CA PHE A 365 -1.12 -11.29 -9.14
C PHE A 365 0.27 -11.16 -8.55
N TYR A 366 1.25 -11.80 -9.16
CA TYR A 366 2.64 -11.64 -8.82
C TYR A 366 3.50 -11.47 -10.07
N LYS A 367 4.65 -10.83 -9.88
CA LYS A 367 5.69 -10.66 -10.89
C LYS A 367 7.05 -10.79 -10.23
N GLU A 368 7.91 -11.66 -10.77
CA GLU A 368 9.31 -11.68 -10.39
C GLU A 368 10.00 -10.43 -10.95
N MET A 369 10.76 -9.75 -10.09
CA MET A 369 11.45 -8.52 -10.45
C MET A 369 12.85 -8.85 -10.97
N GLU A 370 13.22 -8.20 -12.06
CA GLU A 370 14.53 -8.32 -12.68
C GLU A 370 15.30 -7.00 -12.50
N TYR A 371 16.60 -7.11 -12.21
CA TYR A 371 17.49 -5.96 -12.04
C TYR A 371 18.72 -6.11 -12.90
N GLY A 372 19.33 -4.99 -13.31
CA GLY A 372 20.61 -4.96 -13.97
C GLY A 372 21.73 -5.57 -13.10
N ALA A 373 22.88 -5.82 -13.69
CA ALA A 373 24.03 -6.44 -13.01
C ALA A 373 24.55 -5.63 -11.80
N ASP A 374 24.25 -4.34 -11.75
CA ASP A 374 24.54 -3.42 -10.65
C ASP A 374 23.43 -3.36 -9.58
N GLY A 375 22.32 -4.12 -9.78
CA GLY A 375 21.17 -4.12 -8.90
C GLY A 375 20.24 -2.92 -9.06
N VAL A 376 20.43 -2.13 -10.10
CA VAL A 376 19.57 -1.00 -10.44
C VAL A 376 18.38 -1.49 -11.26
N ASN A 377 17.23 -0.88 -11.03
CA ASN A 377 16.03 -1.12 -11.80
C ASN A 377 16.19 -0.63 -13.26
N GLU A 378 15.90 -1.50 -14.21
CA GLU A 378 15.88 -1.17 -15.65
C GLU A 378 14.43 -1.06 -16.21
N TYR A 379 13.42 -1.11 -15.35
CA TYR A 379 12.05 -1.01 -15.80
C TYR A 379 11.70 0.39 -16.30
N THR A 380 11.01 0.41 -17.42
CA THR A 380 10.14 1.52 -17.82
C THR A 380 8.72 1.24 -17.32
N PRO A 381 7.81 2.23 -17.25
CA PRO A 381 6.40 1.95 -16.93
C PRO A 381 5.78 0.87 -17.82
N THR A 382 6.17 0.81 -19.11
CA THR A 382 5.71 -0.22 -20.05
C THR A 382 6.18 -1.63 -19.67
N THR A 383 7.46 -1.82 -19.44
CA THR A 383 8.02 -3.14 -19.09
C THR A 383 7.62 -3.56 -17.68
N PHE A 384 7.40 -2.61 -16.77
CA PHE A 384 6.85 -2.91 -15.45
C PHE A 384 5.40 -3.43 -15.54
N ALA A 385 4.58 -2.86 -16.42
CA ALA A 385 3.20 -3.29 -16.63
C ALA A 385 3.06 -4.71 -17.22
N GLN A 386 4.13 -5.27 -17.81
CA GLN A 386 4.18 -6.60 -18.42
C GLN A 386 4.63 -7.69 -17.44
N GLY A 387 4.44 -8.96 -17.82
CA GLY A 387 5.01 -10.11 -17.11
C GLY A 387 4.32 -10.46 -15.78
N TRP A 388 3.08 -10.01 -15.57
CA TRP A 388 2.28 -10.36 -14.39
C TRP A 388 1.64 -11.73 -14.57
N THR A 389 1.73 -12.57 -13.54
CA THR A 389 1.10 -13.88 -13.46
C THR A 389 -0.06 -13.82 -12.49
N LYS A 390 -1.24 -14.34 -12.86
CA LYS A 390 -2.35 -14.52 -11.93
C LYS A 390 -1.97 -15.61 -10.94
N GLY A 391 -1.90 -15.23 -9.68
CA GLY A 391 -1.68 -16.14 -8.56
C GLY A 391 -2.99 -16.61 -7.94
N MET A 392 -3.08 -16.56 -6.62
CA MET A 392 -4.25 -17.02 -5.88
C MET A 392 -5.48 -16.16 -6.14
N GLN A 393 -6.59 -16.79 -6.51
CA GLN A 393 -7.91 -16.20 -6.37
C GLN A 393 -8.36 -16.42 -4.93
N VAL A 394 -8.53 -15.32 -4.18
CA VAL A 394 -8.83 -15.34 -2.74
C VAL A 394 -10.33 -15.49 -2.52
N SER A 395 -11.15 -14.75 -3.26
CA SER A 395 -12.60 -14.79 -3.21
C SER A 395 -13.19 -15.42 -4.47
N ASP A 396 -14.29 -16.15 -4.33
CA ASP A 396 -15.06 -16.75 -5.44
C ASP A 396 -16.44 -16.10 -5.62
N CYS A 397 -16.69 -15.00 -4.95
CA CYS A 397 -17.94 -14.24 -4.99
C CYS A 397 -17.70 -12.74 -5.16
N GLY A 398 -18.73 -11.92 -4.93
CA GLY A 398 -18.62 -10.47 -4.91
C GLY A 398 -17.56 -10.02 -3.91
N SER A 399 -16.58 -9.26 -4.38
CA SER A 399 -15.45 -8.80 -3.58
C SER A 399 -14.82 -7.58 -4.24
N ALA A 400 -14.27 -6.65 -3.43
CA ALA A 400 -13.92 -5.36 -3.95
C ALA A 400 -12.55 -4.85 -3.47
N TYR A 401 -12.54 -3.92 -2.51
CA TYR A 401 -11.32 -3.29 -2.01
C TYR A 401 -10.45 -4.30 -1.26
N SER A 402 -9.16 -4.16 -1.38
CA SER A 402 -8.20 -5.04 -0.73
C SER A 402 -6.89 -4.33 -0.42
N THR A 403 -6.25 -4.74 0.66
CA THR A 403 -4.97 -4.24 1.14
C THR A 403 -4.17 -5.37 1.76
N MET A 404 -2.84 -5.23 1.86
CA MET A 404 -1.99 -6.27 2.41
C MET A 404 -0.73 -5.72 3.08
N THR A 405 -0.24 -6.48 4.06
CA THR A 405 1.02 -6.23 4.75
C THR A 405 1.70 -7.55 5.08
N LEU A 406 3.04 -7.56 5.17
CA LEU A 406 3.78 -8.75 5.59
C LEU A 406 3.78 -8.86 7.11
N GLN A 407 3.32 -9.97 7.64
CA GLN A 407 3.33 -10.28 9.08
C GLN A 407 4.71 -10.73 9.54
N ARG A 408 4.89 -10.73 10.87
CA ARG A 408 6.13 -11.19 11.50
C ARG A 408 6.22 -12.72 11.64
N ASP A 409 5.18 -13.46 11.24
CA ASP A 409 5.21 -14.91 11.07
C ASP A 409 5.51 -15.36 9.62
N GLY A 410 5.66 -14.40 8.71
CA GLY A 410 6.01 -14.64 7.30
C GLY A 410 4.82 -14.74 6.36
N ARG A 411 3.60 -14.70 6.87
CA ARG A 411 2.41 -14.65 6.00
C ARG A 411 2.07 -13.22 5.59
N VAL A 412 1.38 -13.09 4.50
CA VAL A 412 0.73 -11.86 4.06
C VAL A 412 -0.58 -11.74 4.82
N ALA A 413 -0.75 -10.70 5.64
CA ALA A 413 -2.04 -10.31 6.16
C ALA A 413 -2.81 -9.63 5.03
N PHE A 414 -3.79 -10.32 4.47
CA PHE A 414 -4.65 -9.82 3.41
C PHE A 414 -6.00 -9.43 4.00
N LEU A 415 -6.40 -8.18 3.82
CA LEU A 415 -7.66 -7.65 4.31
C LEU A 415 -8.47 -7.16 3.11
N TYR A 416 -9.71 -7.65 2.96
CA TYR A 416 -10.48 -7.39 1.75
C TYR A 416 -11.99 -7.38 2.01
N GLU A 417 -12.72 -6.78 1.09
CA GLU A 417 -14.18 -6.74 1.07
C GLU A 417 -14.74 -7.96 0.36
N GLU A 418 -15.71 -8.66 0.99
CA GLU A 418 -16.38 -9.85 0.46
C GLU A 418 -17.86 -9.89 0.81
N GLU A 419 -18.70 -10.28 -0.14
CA GLU A 419 -20.15 -10.52 0.09
C GLU A 419 -20.38 -11.67 1.09
N PRO A 420 -21.58 -11.77 1.72
CA PRO A 420 -22.88 -11.56 1.08
C PRO A 420 -23.56 -10.20 1.36
N GLY A 421 -24.27 -9.72 0.37
CA GLY A 421 -25.19 -8.58 0.46
C GLY A 421 -24.49 -7.23 0.35
N TRP A 422 -23.86 -6.80 1.41
CA TRP A 422 -22.90 -5.72 1.47
C TRP A 422 -21.56 -6.33 1.89
N TYR A 423 -20.45 -5.67 1.63
CA TYR A 423 -19.14 -6.27 1.85
C TYR A 423 -18.81 -6.39 3.34
N ASN A 424 -18.57 -7.61 3.82
CA ASN A 424 -17.81 -7.85 5.03
C ASN A 424 -16.34 -7.47 4.82
N ILE A 425 -15.64 -7.10 5.88
CA ILE A 425 -14.18 -6.96 5.84
C ILE A 425 -13.56 -8.23 6.41
N VAL A 426 -12.90 -8.99 5.54
CA VAL A 426 -12.35 -10.31 5.85
C VAL A 426 -10.83 -10.27 5.91
N TYR A 427 -10.27 -10.79 6.97
CA TYR A 427 -8.83 -11.04 7.12
C TYR A 427 -8.49 -12.46 6.70
N ALA A 428 -7.48 -12.60 5.85
CA ALA A 428 -6.94 -13.88 5.37
C ALA A 428 -5.41 -13.89 5.50
N PRO A 429 -4.81 -14.76 6.34
CA PRO A 429 -3.36 -14.96 6.40
C PRO A 429 -2.92 -15.90 5.25
N LEU A 430 -2.10 -15.42 4.33
CA LEU A 430 -1.70 -16.14 3.12
C LEU A 430 -0.19 -16.29 3.04
N SER A 431 0.33 -17.49 2.76
CA SER A 431 1.76 -17.67 2.47
C SER A 431 2.09 -17.26 1.02
N ILE A 432 3.35 -16.93 0.76
CA ILE A 432 3.83 -16.67 -0.61
C ILE A 432 3.70 -17.92 -1.46
N GLU A 433 3.90 -19.09 -0.87
CA GLU A 433 3.71 -20.38 -1.49
C GLU A 433 2.28 -20.56 -1.97
N ALA A 434 1.29 -20.25 -1.14
CA ALA A 434 -0.12 -20.32 -1.51
C ALA A 434 -0.47 -19.29 -2.59
N ILE A 435 -0.01 -18.06 -2.45
CA ILE A 435 -0.26 -16.99 -3.44
C ILE A 435 0.30 -17.36 -4.81
N THR A 436 1.46 -18.01 -4.87
CA THR A 436 2.17 -18.33 -6.13
C THR A 436 1.95 -19.77 -6.64
N GLY A 437 1.09 -20.54 -5.97
CA GLY A 437 0.85 -21.93 -6.33
C GLY A 437 2.08 -22.83 -6.13
N GLY A 438 2.91 -22.53 -5.14
CA GLY A 438 4.11 -23.30 -4.79
C GLY A 438 5.35 -22.98 -5.63
N VAL A 439 5.30 -21.95 -6.48
CA VAL A 439 6.45 -21.59 -7.34
C VAL A 439 7.53 -20.86 -6.53
N TYR A 440 7.14 -20.03 -5.58
CA TYR A 440 8.05 -19.26 -4.73
C TYR A 440 7.78 -19.50 -3.25
N ALA A 441 8.81 -19.33 -2.44
CA ALA A 441 8.75 -19.31 -0.98
C ALA A 441 9.19 -17.94 -0.46
N LEU A 442 8.73 -17.53 0.72
CA LEU A 442 9.25 -16.34 1.36
C LEU A 442 10.72 -16.52 1.73
N ASP A 443 11.59 -15.55 1.36
CA ASP A 443 12.98 -15.53 1.84
C ASP A 443 13.01 -15.08 3.31
N VAL A 444 13.38 -16.00 4.20
CA VAL A 444 13.42 -15.76 5.64
C VAL A 444 14.80 -16.03 6.22
N LYS A 445 15.26 -15.15 7.10
CA LYS A 445 16.43 -15.44 7.93
C LYS A 445 16.04 -16.47 8.98
N ARG A 446 16.45 -17.72 8.81
CA ARG A 446 16.31 -18.74 9.88
C ARG A 446 17.23 -18.37 11.02
N LYS A 447 16.70 -18.26 12.25
CA LYS A 447 17.53 -18.16 13.44
C LYS A 447 18.46 -19.39 13.45
N LYS A 448 19.78 -19.18 13.47
CA LYS A 448 20.69 -20.29 13.76
C LYS A 448 20.29 -20.88 15.12
N ARG A 449 19.88 -22.14 15.12
CA ARG A 449 19.62 -22.91 16.35
C ARG A 449 20.90 -23.06 17.16
#